data_ef412c8e7a2d9403dc70327bb451db92
#
_entry.id   ef412c8e7a2d9403dc70327bb451db92
#
_cell.length_a   1.000
_cell.length_b   1.000
_cell.length_c   1.000
_cell.angle_alpha   90.00
_cell.angle_beta   90.00
_cell.angle_gamma   90.00
#
_symmetry.space_group_name_H-M   'P 1'
#
loop_
_entity.id
_entity.type
_entity.pdbx_description
1 polymer ?
#
loop_
_entity_poly.entity_id
_entity_poly.type
_entity_poly.pdbx_seq_one_letter_code
_entity_poly.pdbx_strand_id
1 'polypeptide(L)'
;MPHISVPAAELNTRLDRLRCAMTEKDPAWSMLLLDNTLDMYYFTGTMQDGALVVTPDQATLFVRRSFDVAKDESAFADIRPMGSFRGIKEVYPDIPETVYVAAKTMTLQKLSMLNKHLPFAPKPMDGVLSALRSVKSAYELDCMRESGRLHRYVIEGLAPAFLREGVSEARLCSEICTAIVDRGGMGISRYNQPAAEDVLGIASFSENSLCPTALDSPSGCIGTSTAMKSIGSSERKLHEGDTVLLDIPCGLRGYHTDKSITFYYGELDKHPQSGVIRAAREQCIALENETASLLRAGSVPAEIYEKILSLVDPAFREGFMNGCKFLGHSIGLTMDETPVLAKGFSAPLESGMTLAVEPKIAIPGVGLIGCENTYEITADGPAQSLTGACDTLFEVLNQ
;
A
#
# COMPACT_ATOMS: atom_id res chain seq x y z
N MET A 1 10.87 19.80 -13.38
CA MET A 1 9.80 20.44 -12.58
C MET A 1 10.38 20.69 -11.20
N PRO A 2 10.04 21.75 -10.48
CA PRO A 2 10.47 21.89 -9.10
C PRO A 2 9.96 20.68 -8.31
N HIS A 3 10.82 20.06 -7.51
CA HIS A 3 10.42 18.99 -6.61
C HIS A 3 9.36 19.56 -5.66
N ILE A 4 8.19 18.92 -5.62
CA ILE A 4 7.14 19.31 -4.66
C ILE A 4 7.57 18.72 -3.33
N SER A 5 8.16 19.54 -2.48
CA SER A 5 8.56 19.14 -1.13
C SER A 5 7.35 19.04 -0.21
N VAL A 6 7.46 18.17 0.80
CA VAL A 6 6.48 18.15 1.89
C VAL A 6 6.53 19.46 2.65
N PRO A 7 5.41 20.17 2.87
CA PRO A 7 5.41 21.45 3.53
C PRO A 7 5.99 21.39 4.96
N ALA A 8 6.74 22.41 5.38
CA ALA A 8 7.31 22.47 6.75
C ALA A 8 6.23 22.34 7.84
N ALA A 9 5.06 22.95 7.64
CA ALA A 9 3.94 22.84 8.58
C ALA A 9 3.47 21.39 8.76
N GLU A 10 3.42 20.63 7.67
CA GLU A 10 3.06 19.19 7.70
C GLU A 10 4.11 18.39 8.48
N LEU A 11 5.41 18.58 8.20
CA LEU A 11 6.49 17.90 8.90
C LEU A 11 6.47 18.20 10.41
N ASN A 12 6.25 19.45 10.79
CA ASN A 12 6.14 19.86 12.20
C ASN A 12 4.94 19.18 12.86
N THR A 13 3.78 19.18 12.23
CA THR A 13 2.58 18.51 12.74
C THR A 13 2.82 17.02 12.98
N ARG A 14 3.50 16.33 12.06
CA ARG A 14 3.86 14.90 12.21
C ARG A 14 4.80 14.67 13.40
N LEU A 15 5.80 15.53 13.58
CA LEU A 15 6.69 15.47 14.74
C LEU A 15 5.96 15.73 16.06
N ASP A 16 5.04 16.68 16.10
CA ASP A 16 4.27 16.97 17.31
C ASP A 16 3.34 15.80 17.66
N ARG A 17 2.67 15.21 16.66
CA ARG A 17 1.89 13.97 16.84
C ARG A 17 2.77 12.81 17.37
N LEU A 18 3.99 12.66 16.83
CA LEU A 18 4.93 11.65 17.31
C LEU A 18 5.29 11.88 18.78
N ARG A 19 5.63 13.11 19.17
CA ARG A 19 5.98 13.45 20.55
C ARG A 19 4.81 13.20 21.52
N CYS A 20 3.61 13.58 21.14
CA CYS A 20 2.40 13.31 21.92
C CYS A 20 2.21 11.80 22.11
N ALA A 21 2.22 11.01 21.02
CA ALA A 21 2.04 9.56 21.08
C ALA A 21 3.15 8.85 21.88
N MET A 22 4.39 9.32 21.78
CA MET A 22 5.48 8.80 22.58
C MET A 22 5.31 9.12 24.08
N THR A 23 4.85 10.31 24.41
CA THR A 23 4.61 10.72 25.80
C THR A 23 3.43 9.96 26.41
N GLU A 24 2.39 9.67 25.65
CA GLU A 24 1.29 8.80 26.07
C GLU A 24 1.75 7.37 26.32
N LYS A 25 2.62 6.83 25.43
CA LYS A 25 3.17 5.48 25.55
C LYS A 25 4.12 5.32 26.72
N ASP A 26 4.99 6.27 26.94
CA ASP A 26 6.02 6.27 27.97
C ASP A 26 6.37 7.73 28.36
N PRO A 27 5.79 8.29 29.43
CA PRO A 27 6.08 9.66 29.84
C PRO A 27 7.56 9.96 30.14
N ALA A 28 8.39 8.92 30.34
CA ALA A 28 9.81 9.03 30.60
C ALA A 28 10.70 8.85 29.35
N TRP A 29 10.10 8.73 28.16
CA TRP A 29 10.89 8.62 26.95
C TRP A 29 11.77 9.85 26.75
N SER A 30 12.98 9.64 26.24
CA SER A 30 13.96 10.72 26.07
C SER A 30 14.58 10.78 24.69
N MET A 31 14.62 9.66 23.96
CA MET A 31 15.21 9.62 22.61
C MET A 31 14.59 8.51 21.78
N LEU A 32 14.38 8.80 20.51
CA LEU A 32 14.15 7.80 19.48
C LEU A 32 15.10 8.00 18.30
N LEU A 33 15.39 6.91 17.60
CA LEU A 33 16.25 6.90 16.42
C LEU A 33 15.58 6.10 15.32
N LEU A 34 15.37 6.74 14.17
CA LEU A 34 14.87 6.13 12.94
C LEU A 34 15.98 6.12 11.89
N ASP A 35 16.16 4.98 11.23
CA ASP A 35 17.17 4.77 10.19
C ASP A 35 16.60 4.09 8.93
N ASN A 36 15.30 3.84 8.93
CA ASN A 36 14.55 3.41 7.76
C ASN A 36 14.20 4.62 6.91
N THR A 37 14.49 4.55 5.62
CA THR A 37 14.31 5.68 4.69
C THR A 37 12.85 6.12 4.56
N LEU A 38 11.90 5.19 4.66
CA LEU A 38 10.47 5.51 4.55
C LEU A 38 9.95 6.24 5.81
N ASP A 39 10.33 5.78 7.00
CA ASP A 39 9.96 6.45 8.24
C ASP A 39 10.64 7.82 8.35
N MET A 40 11.92 7.91 7.91
CA MET A 40 12.59 9.21 7.80
C MET A 40 11.86 10.13 6.83
N TYR A 41 11.46 9.66 5.64
CA TYR A 41 10.68 10.45 4.68
C TYR A 41 9.39 10.99 5.30
N TYR A 42 8.67 10.17 6.05
CA TYR A 42 7.42 10.58 6.71
C TYR A 42 7.62 11.82 7.58
N PHE A 43 8.70 11.89 8.34
CA PHE A 43 8.98 13.00 9.26
C PHE A 43 9.81 14.12 8.67
N THR A 44 10.56 13.88 7.59
CA THR A 44 11.54 14.85 7.08
C THR A 44 11.32 15.24 5.62
N GLY A 45 10.51 14.51 4.86
CA GLY A 45 10.25 14.78 3.44
C GLY A 45 11.39 14.40 2.50
N THR A 46 12.42 13.67 2.98
CA THR A 46 13.54 13.18 2.16
C THR A 46 13.89 11.73 2.48
N MET A 47 14.31 10.96 1.47
CA MET A 47 14.66 9.53 1.57
C MET A 47 16.17 9.28 1.56
N GLN A 48 16.97 10.18 2.07
CA GLN A 48 18.43 10.03 2.05
C GLN A 48 18.93 9.03 3.11
N ASP A 49 20.11 8.46 2.86
CA ASP A 49 20.79 7.55 3.80
C ASP A 49 21.26 8.34 5.04
N GLY A 50 20.80 7.92 6.22
CA GLY A 50 21.12 8.65 7.45
C GLY A 50 20.44 8.09 8.68
N ALA A 51 20.15 8.98 9.63
CA ALA A 51 19.36 8.72 10.81
C ALA A 51 18.62 9.97 11.26
N LEU A 52 17.35 9.82 11.63
CA LEU A 52 16.58 10.85 12.33
C LEU A 52 16.61 10.56 13.83
N VAL A 53 17.10 11.52 14.59
CA VAL A 53 17.04 11.48 16.05
C VAL A 53 15.99 12.49 16.53
N VAL A 54 15.08 12.04 17.38
CA VAL A 54 14.07 12.90 17.98
C VAL A 54 14.10 12.75 19.49
N THR A 55 14.03 13.88 20.17
CA THR A 55 13.83 14.01 21.62
C THR A 55 12.54 14.79 21.88
N PRO A 56 12.07 14.91 23.13
CA PRO A 56 10.92 15.76 23.44
C PRO A 56 11.03 17.19 22.87
N ASP A 57 12.24 17.76 22.82
CA ASP A 57 12.46 19.17 22.49
C ASP A 57 13.08 19.38 21.10
N GLN A 58 13.79 18.38 20.55
CA GLN A 58 14.58 18.54 19.33
C GLN A 58 14.32 17.39 18.34
N ALA A 59 14.60 17.67 17.07
CA ALA A 59 14.65 16.65 16.03
C ALA A 59 15.74 17.04 15.02
N THR A 60 16.66 16.12 14.75
CA THR A 60 17.79 16.34 13.84
C THR A 60 17.89 15.19 12.84
N LEU A 61 17.88 15.50 11.56
CA LEU A 61 18.18 14.55 10.50
C LEU A 61 19.68 14.57 10.20
N PHE A 62 20.33 13.45 10.44
CA PHE A 62 21.74 13.25 10.08
C PHE A 62 21.82 12.54 8.74
N VAL A 63 22.39 13.18 7.74
CA VAL A 63 22.50 12.65 6.38
C VAL A 63 23.93 12.20 6.10
N ARG A 64 24.09 10.94 5.76
CA ARG A 64 25.40 10.34 5.49
C ARG A 64 25.87 10.53 4.05
N ARG A 65 24.93 10.52 3.12
CA ARG A 65 25.18 10.72 1.68
C ARG A 65 24.16 11.71 1.12
N SER A 66 24.59 12.43 0.08
CA SER A 66 23.70 13.37 -0.63
C SER A 66 23.09 14.45 0.28
N PHE A 67 23.92 15.04 1.16
CA PHE A 67 23.47 16.06 2.11
C PHE A 67 22.85 17.28 1.41
N ASP A 68 23.47 17.76 0.32
CA ASP A 68 22.98 18.90 -0.42
C ASP A 68 21.62 18.63 -1.05
N VAL A 69 21.41 17.38 -1.56
CA VAL A 69 20.10 16.95 -2.09
C VAL A 69 19.04 16.96 -0.98
N ALA A 70 19.36 16.44 0.21
CA ALA A 70 18.42 16.48 1.33
C ALA A 70 18.00 17.90 1.69
N LYS A 71 18.93 18.86 1.66
CA LYS A 71 18.64 20.28 1.92
C LYS A 71 17.79 20.94 0.85
N ASP A 72 18.00 20.54 -0.41
CA ASP A 72 17.27 21.12 -1.54
C ASP A 72 15.83 20.61 -1.65
N GLU A 73 15.58 19.35 -1.26
CA GLU A 73 14.27 18.72 -1.41
C GLU A 73 13.41 18.74 -0.14
N SER A 74 14.01 18.97 1.03
CA SER A 74 13.31 18.92 2.32
C SER A 74 13.14 20.28 2.97
N ALA A 75 11.95 20.53 3.49
CA ALA A 75 11.66 21.69 4.34
C ALA A 75 11.88 21.41 5.84
N PHE A 76 12.56 20.32 6.20
CA PHE A 76 12.90 19.97 7.58
C PHE A 76 13.95 20.94 8.15
N ALA A 77 13.76 21.39 9.40
CA ALA A 77 14.51 22.53 9.92
C ALA A 77 15.99 22.23 10.23
N ASP A 78 16.31 21.06 10.82
CA ASP A 78 17.67 20.72 11.26
C ASP A 78 18.19 19.49 10.52
N ILE A 79 18.87 19.75 9.39
CA ILE A 79 19.53 18.73 8.58
C ILE A 79 21.04 18.92 8.70
N ARG A 80 21.77 17.87 9.08
CA ARG A 80 23.22 17.91 9.32
C ARG A 80 23.95 16.81 8.54
N PRO A 81 25.15 17.09 8.01
CA PRO A 81 25.97 16.07 7.39
C PRO A 81 26.53 15.14 8.47
N MET A 82 26.66 13.84 8.14
CA MET A 82 27.17 12.82 9.03
C MET A 82 28.14 11.89 8.31
N GLY A 83 29.43 11.91 8.67
CA GLY A 83 30.42 10.94 8.15
C GLY A 83 30.28 9.56 8.80
N SER A 84 29.88 9.51 10.05
CA SER A 84 29.60 8.28 10.82
C SER A 84 28.64 8.57 11.95
N PHE A 85 28.05 7.52 12.55
CA PHE A 85 27.13 7.66 13.70
C PHE A 85 27.76 8.35 14.93
N ARG A 86 29.09 8.53 14.97
CA ARG A 86 29.75 9.36 16.00
C ARG A 86 29.28 10.81 15.96
N GLY A 87 28.97 11.35 14.77
CA GLY A 87 28.48 12.72 14.61
C GLY A 87 27.18 13.00 15.36
N ILE A 88 26.39 11.97 15.69
CA ILE A 88 25.20 12.12 16.53
C ILE A 88 25.58 12.64 17.92
N LYS A 89 26.70 12.20 18.49
CA LYS A 89 27.18 12.67 19.81
C LYS A 89 27.64 14.12 19.83
N GLU A 90 27.93 14.71 18.70
CA GLU A 90 28.27 16.12 18.62
C GLU A 90 27.03 17.02 18.93
N VAL A 91 25.84 16.48 18.69
CA VAL A 91 24.56 17.15 18.96
C VAL A 91 23.91 16.61 20.23
N TYR A 92 24.00 15.30 20.43
CA TYR A 92 23.42 14.57 21.54
C TYR A 92 24.55 13.86 22.31
N PRO A 93 25.30 14.58 23.17
CA PRO A 93 26.46 14.02 23.90
C PRO A 93 26.07 12.89 24.85
N ASP A 94 24.90 13.03 25.48
CA ASP A 94 24.35 12.08 26.45
C ASP A 94 23.33 11.17 25.77
N ILE A 95 23.76 9.96 25.39
CA ILE A 95 22.86 8.94 24.85
C ILE A 95 22.20 8.21 26.01
N PRO A 96 20.86 8.18 26.09
CA PRO A 96 20.17 7.49 27.17
C PRO A 96 20.39 5.97 27.09
N GLU A 97 20.27 5.28 28.24
CA GLU A 97 20.38 3.83 28.32
C GLU A 97 19.39 3.11 27.38
N THR A 98 18.19 3.68 27.21
CA THR A 98 17.14 3.15 26.34
C THR A 98 16.81 4.14 25.21
N VAL A 99 16.86 3.67 23.95
CA VAL A 99 16.45 4.44 22.77
C VAL A 99 15.35 3.68 22.04
N TYR A 100 14.29 4.41 21.67
CA TYR A 100 13.21 3.86 20.86
C TYR A 100 13.62 3.75 19.39
N VAL A 101 13.31 2.61 18.77
CA VAL A 101 13.66 2.32 17.38
C VAL A 101 12.50 1.66 16.63
N ALA A 102 12.49 1.76 15.31
CA ALA A 102 11.62 0.96 14.43
C ALA A 102 12.20 -0.48 14.36
N ALA A 103 11.81 -1.33 15.32
CA ALA A 103 12.41 -2.64 15.51
C ALA A 103 12.13 -3.59 14.33
N LYS A 104 11.01 -3.43 13.63
CA LYS A 104 10.61 -4.23 12.45
C LYS A 104 11.60 -4.10 11.29
N THR A 105 12.25 -2.95 11.16
CA THR A 105 13.21 -2.65 10.08
C THR A 105 14.67 -2.59 10.56
N MET A 106 14.90 -2.46 11.87
CA MET A 106 16.23 -2.42 12.46
C MET A 106 16.89 -3.80 12.43
N THR A 107 17.91 -3.98 11.60
CA THR A 107 18.65 -5.25 11.58
C THR A 107 19.62 -5.35 12.77
N LEU A 108 19.92 -6.58 13.23
CA LEU A 108 20.93 -6.81 14.28
C LEU A 108 22.30 -6.25 13.89
N GLN A 109 22.66 -6.32 12.61
CA GLN A 109 23.90 -5.76 12.10
C GLN A 109 23.92 -4.23 12.26
N LYS A 110 22.84 -3.55 11.90
CA LYS A 110 22.74 -2.10 12.02
C LYS A 110 22.76 -1.66 13.48
N LEU A 111 22.02 -2.36 14.35
CA LEU A 111 22.04 -2.11 15.78
C LEU A 111 23.46 -2.30 16.37
N SER A 112 24.17 -3.36 15.97
CA SER A 112 25.56 -3.57 16.40
C SER A 112 26.50 -2.45 15.92
N MET A 113 26.29 -1.93 14.71
CA MET A 113 27.06 -0.78 14.20
C MET A 113 26.75 0.50 14.97
N LEU A 114 25.50 0.76 15.28
CA LEU A 114 25.09 1.91 16.10
C LEU A 114 25.70 1.81 17.49
N ASN A 115 25.59 0.67 18.16
CA ASN A 115 26.05 0.46 19.53
C ASN A 115 27.58 0.58 19.70
N LYS A 116 28.38 0.46 18.63
CA LYS A 116 29.81 0.79 18.68
C LYS A 116 30.08 2.25 19.03
N HIS A 117 29.17 3.13 18.72
CA HIS A 117 29.33 4.58 18.89
C HIS A 117 28.30 5.18 19.84
N LEU A 118 27.10 4.61 19.86
CA LEU A 118 25.93 5.04 20.62
C LEU A 118 25.43 3.84 21.41
N PRO A 119 26.04 3.53 22.58
CA PRO A 119 25.62 2.37 23.36
C PRO A 119 24.25 2.61 23.99
N PHE A 120 23.24 1.82 23.61
CA PHE A 120 21.88 1.85 24.16
C PHE A 120 21.19 0.49 24.05
N ALA A 121 20.16 0.28 24.85
CA ALA A 121 19.22 -0.82 24.72
C ALA A 121 18.06 -0.38 23.81
N PRO A 122 17.75 -1.10 22.72
CA PRO A 122 16.66 -0.74 21.81
C PRO A 122 15.29 -1.08 22.43
N LYS A 123 14.32 -0.19 22.25
CA LYS A 123 12.92 -0.39 22.66
C LYS A 123 12.01 -0.19 21.42
N PRO A 124 11.09 -1.11 21.11
CA PRO A 124 10.28 -1.01 19.89
C PRO A 124 9.25 0.11 19.96
N MET A 125 9.07 0.83 18.82
CA MET A 125 8.05 1.86 18.66
C MET A 125 7.15 1.63 17.42
N ASP A 126 7.24 0.50 16.77
CA ASP A 126 6.53 0.20 15.52
C ASP A 126 5.02 0.44 15.60
N GLY A 127 4.40 0.10 16.73
CA GLY A 127 2.97 0.37 16.95
C GLY A 127 2.61 1.86 16.95
N VAL A 128 3.51 2.73 17.43
CA VAL A 128 3.33 4.19 17.36
C VAL A 128 3.43 4.67 15.92
N LEU A 129 4.43 4.22 15.18
CA LEU A 129 4.60 4.58 13.77
C LEU A 129 3.40 4.15 12.92
N SER A 130 2.92 2.91 13.12
CA SER A 130 1.74 2.41 12.42
C SER A 130 0.49 3.22 12.74
N ALA A 131 0.24 3.56 14.01
CA ALA A 131 -0.90 4.36 14.43
C ALA A 131 -0.85 5.80 13.84
N LEU A 132 0.33 6.42 13.83
CA LEU A 132 0.51 7.75 13.24
C LEU A 132 0.22 7.79 11.75
N ARG A 133 0.64 6.73 11.02
CA ARG A 133 0.46 6.62 9.56
C ARG A 133 -0.94 6.16 9.17
N SER A 134 -1.68 5.50 10.06
CA SER A 134 -3.03 5.02 9.76
C SER A 134 -4.00 6.16 9.50
N VAL A 135 -3.93 7.25 10.29
CA VAL A 135 -4.76 8.45 10.12
C VAL A 135 -4.00 9.50 9.31
N LYS A 136 -4.40 9.67 8.07
CA LYS A 136 -3.76 10.57 7.10
C LYS A 136 -4.13 12.02 7.38
N SER A 137 -3.16 12.92 7.21
CA SER A 137 -3.39 14.36 7.20
C SER A 137 -4.10 14.81 5.92
N ALA A 138 -4.55 16.05 5.87
CA ALA A 138 -5.11 16.63 4.65
C ALA A 138 -4.12 16.59 3.48
N TYR A 139 -2.83 16.85 3.72
CA TYR A 139 -1.78 16.76 2.71
C TYR A 139 -1.63 15.32 2.16
N GLU A 140 -1.63 14.32 3.05
CA GLU A 140 -1.53 12.91 2.67
C GLU A 140 -2.75 12.46 1.86
N LEU A 141 -3.95 12.84 2.30
CA LEU A 141 -5.20 12.56 1.56
C LEU A 141 -5.21 13.20 0.18
N ASP A 142 -4.70 14.44 0.04
CA ASP A 142 -4.60 15.08 -1.27
C ASP A 142 -3.64 14.34 -2.21
N CYS A 143 -2.49 13.87 -1.70
CA CYS A 143 -1.58 13.00 -2.46
C CYS A 143 -2.28 11.69 -2.90
N MET A 144 -3.04 11.06 -2.01
CA MET A 144 -3.77 9.83 -2.31
C MET A 144 -4.92 10.06 -3.29
N ARG A 145 -5.64 11.17 -3.18
CA ARG A 145 -6.70 11.53 -4.15
C ARG A 145 -6.12 11.78 -5.55
N GLU A 146 -4.93 12.41 -5.64
CA GLU A 146 -4.23 12.58 -6.92
C GLU A 146 -3.76 11.23 -7.47
N SER A 147 -3.18 10.36 -6.61
CA SER A 147 -2.81 8.98 -6.98
C SER A 147 -4.03 8.21 -7.50
N GLY A 148 -5.16 8.26 -6.79
CA GLY A 148 -6.40 7.59 -7.17
C GLY A 148 -6.96 8.05 -8.51
N ARG A 149 -6.92 9.36 -8.81
CA ARG A 149 -7.34 9.88 -10.13
C ARG A 149 -6.46 9.35 -11.26
N LEU A 150 -5.13 9.33 -11.06
CA LEU A 150 -4.19 8.75 -12.03
C LEU A 150 -4.45 7.26 -12.20
N HIS A 151 -4.60 6.56 -11.11
CA HIS A 151 -4.85 5.12 -11.08
C HIS A 151 -6.10 4.74 -11.87
N ARG A 152 -7.23 5.39 -11.53
CA ARG A 152 -8.49 5.21 -12.26
C ARG A 152 -8.34 5.48 -13.75
N TYR A 153 -7.70 6.60 -14.12
CA TYR A 153 -7.50 6.97 -15.51
C TYR A 153 -6.72 5.91 -16.28
N VAL A 154 -5.65 5.35 -15.68
CA VAL A 154 -4.84 4.33 -16.36
C VAL A 154 -5.58 2.99 -16.43
N ILE A 155 -6.12 2.50 -15.32
CA ILE A 155 -6.73 1.16 -15.27
C ILE A 155 -8.07 1.11 -16.00
N GLU A 156 -8.95 2.10 -15.82
CA GLU A 156 -10.27 2.09 -16.48
C GLU A 156 -10.23 2.71 -17.87
N GLY A 157 -9.37 3.71 -18.10
CA GLY A 157 -9.36 4.47 -19.35
C GLY A 157 -8.37 3.98 -20.39
N LEU A 158 -7.18 3.54 -19.98
CA LEU A 158 -6.11 3.17 -20.92
C LEU A 158 -5.90 1.66 -21.03
N ALA A 159 -5.96 0.91 -19.93
CA ALA A 159 -5.65 -0.50 -19.91
C ALA A 159 -6.50 -1.36 -20.88
N PRO A 160 -7.81 -1.08 -21.10
CA PRO A 160 -8.58 -1.81 -22.11
C PRO A 160 -7.97 -1.77 -23.51
N ALA A 161 -7.32 -0.68 -23.91
CA ALA A 161 -6.67 -0.56 -25.22
C ALA A 161 -5.35 -1.34 -25.31
N PHE A 162 -4.79 -1.78 -24.20
CA PHE A 162 -3.59 -2.63 -24.17
C PHE A 162 -3.93 -4.12 -24.28
N LEU A 163 -5.20 -4.50 -24.06
CA LEU A 163 -5.68 -5.87 -24.22
C LEU A 163 -5.79 -6.19 -25.70
N ARG A 164 -4.92 -7.07 -26.17
CA ARG A 164 -4.88 -7.52 -27.57
C ARG A 164 -4.41 -8.96 -27.65
N GLU A 165 -4.91 -9.65 -28.67
CA GLU A 165 -4.56 -11.05 -28.92
C GLU A 165 -3.04 -11.26 -28.92
N GLY A 166 -2.57 -12.26 -28.18
CA GLY A 166 -1.17 -12.63 -28.09
C GLY A 166 -0.27 -11.77 -27.21
N VAL A 167 -0.79 -10.72 -26.56
CA VAL A 167 0.00 -9.99 -25.54
C VAL A 167 0.27 -10.91 -24.35
N SER A 168 1.48 -10.88 -23.79
CA SER A 168 1.77 -11.62 -22.56
C SER A 168 1.36 -10.84 -21.32
N GLU A 169 1.10 -11.55 -20.22
CA GLU A 169 0.78 -10.93 -18.92
C GLU A 169 1.86 -9.94 -18.50
N ALA A 170 3.15 -10.36 -18.54
CA ALA A 170 4.26 -9.50 -18.18
C ALA A 170 4.37 -8.26 -19.07
N ARG A 171 4.08 -8.40 -20.39
CA ARG A 171 4.09 -7.25 -21.31
C ARG A 171 2.94 -6.29 -21.00
N LEU A 172 1.74 -6.81 -20.74
CA LEU A 172 0.59 -6.01 -20.38
C LEU A 172 0.84 -5.22 -19.08
N CYS A 173 1.34 -5.88 -18.03
CA CYS A 173 1.72 -5.23 -16.78
C CYS A 173 2.72 -4.09 -17.01
N SER A 174 3.77 -4.35 -17.81
CA SER A 174 4.80 -3.34 -18.11
C SER A 174 4.24 -2.14 -18.88
N GLU A 175 3.32 -2.34 -19.82
CA GLU A 175 2.69 -1.24 -20.57
C GLU A 175 1.82 -0.37 -19.66
N ILE A 176 1.07 -0.98 -18.74
CA ILE A 176 0.27 -0.26 -17.75
C ILE A 176 1.17 0.54 -16.81
N CYS A 177 2.24 -0.08 -16.28
CA CYS A 177 3.22 0.61 -15.43
C CYS A 177 3.89 1.77 -16.16
N THR A 178 4.25 1.59 -17.44
CA THR A 178 4.78 2.67 -18.27
C THR A 178 3.78 3.83 -18.37
N ALA A 179 2.50 3.53 -18.59
CA ALA A 179 1.46 4.55 -18.65
C ALA A 179 1.29 5.33 -17.33
N ILE A 180 1.51 4.68 -16.18
CA ILE A 180 1.56 5.32 -14.85
C ILE A 180 2.78 6.24 -14.74
N VAL A 181 3.97 5.72 -15.07
CA VAL A 181 5.25 6.45 -14.95
C VAL A 181 5.30 7.68 -15.86
N ASP A 182 4.84 7.55 -17.10
CA ASP A 182 4.78 8.67 -18.06
C ASP A 182 3.91 9.84 -17.57
N ARG A 183 3.06 9.59 -16.58
CA ARG A 183 2.18 10.58 -15.95
C ARG A 183 2.60 10.99 -14.54
N GLY A 184 3.84 10.66 -14.18
CA GLY A 184 4.44 11.05 -12.89
C GLY A 184 4.16 10.11 -11.73
N GLY A 185 3.54 8.96 -11.98
CA GLY A 185 3.39 7.90 -10.98
C GLY A 185 4.70 7.19 -10.71
N MET A 186 4.78 6.46 -9.60
CA MET A 186 6.03 5.86 -9.13
C MET A 186 6.44 4.60 -9.90
N GLY A 187 5.48 3.86 -10.47
CA GLY A 187 5.76 2.62 -11.21
C GLY A 187 6.31 1.46 -10.36
N ILE A 188 6.32 1.63 -9.04
CA ILE A 188 6.70 0.61 -8.07
C ILE A 188 5.70 0.60 -6.91
N SER A 189 5.61 -0.54 -6.21
CA SER A 189 4.87 -0.70 -4.98
C SER A 189 5.81 -0.90 -3.81
N ARG A 190 5.47 -0.35 -2.65
CA ARG A 190 6.23 -0.57 -1.41
C ARG A 190 5.38 -1.34 -0.43
N TYR A 191 5.90 -2.48 0.03
CA TYR A 191 5.26 -3.30 1.03
C TYR A 191 5.88 -3.07 2.41
N ASN A 192 5.08 -3.25 3.45
CA ASN A 192 5.53 -3.14 4.84
C ASN A 192 6.11 -4.47 5.36
N GLN A 193 6.48 -5.37 4.47
CA GLN A 193 7.09 -6.66 4.77
C GLN A 193 8.55 -6.64 4.37
N PRO A 194 9.50 -6.94 5.27
CA PRO A 194 10.94 -6.81 4.99
C PRO A 194 11.45 -7.67 3.83
N ALA A 195 10.76 -8.76 3.50
CA ALA A 195 11.13 -9.69 2.43
C ALA A 195 10.30 -9.52 1.15
N ALA A 196 9.33 -8.58 1.13
CA ALA A 196 8.57 -8.30 -0.08
C ALA A 196 9.37 -7.36 -0.98
N GLU A 197 9.58 -7.79 -2.21
CA GLU A 197 10.22 -6.96 -3.22
C GLU A 197 9.25 -5.88 -3.72
N ASP A 198 9.78 -4.75 -4.11
CA ASP A 198 9.03 -3.69 -4.78
C ASP A 198 8.59 -4.21 -6.16
N VAL A 199 7.30 -4.42 -6.32
CA VAL A 199 6.73 -5.00 -7.54
C VAL A 199 5.87 -3.99 -8.29
N LEU A 200 5.77 -4.18 -9.61
CA LEU A 200 4.92 -3.36 -10.46
C LEU A 200 3.44 -3.68 -10.32
N GLY A 201 3.09 -4.82 -9.72
CA GLY A 201 1.75 -5.37 -9.62
C GLY A 201 1.60 -6.69 -10.37
N ILE A 202 0.35 -7.12 -10.58
CA ILE A 202 0.00 -8.39 -11.20
C ILE A 202 -0.92 -8.14 -12.39
N ALA A 203 -0.58 -8.70 -13.54
CA ALA A 203 -1.49 -8.96 -14.64
C ALA A 203 -1.53 -10.48 -14.86
N SER A 204 -2.72 -11.08 -14.80
CA SER A 204 -2.84 -12.54 -14.96
C SER A 204 -4.10 -12.92 -15.71
N PHE A 205 -3.98 -13.97 -16.54
CA PHE A 205 -5.05 -14.44 -17.41
C PHE A 205 -5.62 -15.77 -16.92
N SER A 206 -6.93 -15.82 -16.83
CA SER A 206 -7.71 -17.02 -16.48
C SER A 206 -7.15 -17.73 -15.26
N GLU A 207 -6.93 -19.03 -15.27
CA GLU A 207 -6.47 -19.84 -14.13
C GLU A 207 -5.12 -19.42 -13.55
N ASN A 208 -4.27 -18.69 -14.31
CA ASN A 208 -3.02 -18.17 -13.75
C ASN A 208 -3.26 -17.22 -12.59
N SER A 209 -4.38 -16.51 -12.59
CA SER A 209 -4.78 -15.61 -11.48
C SER A 209 -5.07 -16.33 -10.16
N LEU A 210 -5.27 -17.66 -10.18
CA LEU A 210 -5.48 -18.48 -8.99
C LEU A 210 -4.18 -18.97 -8.34
N CYS A 211 -3.02 -18.77 -9.01
CA CYS A 211 -1.74 -19.25 -8.51
C CYS A 211 -1.27 -18.40 -7.34
N PRO A 212 -1.04 -18.99 -6.14
CA PRO A 212 -0.60 -18.23 -4.98
C PRO A 212 0.82 -17.68 -5.19
N THR A 213 1.08 -16.53 -4.64
CA THR A 213 2.41 -15.89 -4.59
C THR A 213 2.98 -15.93 -3.16
N ALA A 214 4.09 -15.25 -2.93
CA ALA A 214 4.63 -15.06 -1.58
C ALA A 214 3.95 -13.90 -0.82
N LEU A 215 3.13 -13.11 -1.49
CA LEU A 215 2.35 -12.04 -0.89
C LEU A 215 1.09 -12.60 -0.25
N ASP A 216 0.66 -12.01 0.86
CA ASP A 216 -0.65 -12.28 1.47
C ASP A 216 -1.72 -11.49 0.70
N SER A 217 -2.12 -12.03 -0.45
CA SER A 217 -3.08 -11.43 -1.39
C SER A 217 -3.92 -12.53 -2.04
N PRO A 218 -5.22 -12.30 -2.28
CA PRO A 218 -6.04 -13.21 -3.07
C PRO A 218 -5.60 -13.29 -4.53
N SER A 219 -4.96 -12.26 -5.04
CA SER A 219 -4.46 -12.18 -6.41
C SER A 219 -3.13 -12.90 -6.56
N GLY A 220 -2.93 -13.56 -7.69
CA GLY A 220 -1.69 -14.26 -7.94
C GLY A 220 -1.35 -14.46 -9.39
N CYS A 221 -0.19 -15.05 -9.63
CA CYS A 221 0.29 -15.45 -10.95
C CYS A 221 1.50 -16.38 -10.85
N ILE A 222 1.82 -17.08 -11.93
CA ILE A 222 3.06 -17.88 -12.02
C ILE A 222 4.29 -16.94 -11.98
N GLY A 223 4.17 -15.72 -12.53
CA GLY A 223 5.25 -14.78 -12.65
C GLY A 223 6.18 -15.07 -13.83
N THR A 224 7.25 -14.27 -13.96
CA THR A 224 8.24 -14.42 -15.05
C THR A 224 9.23 -15.55 -14.77
N SER A 225 9.36 -15.99 -13.52
CA SER A 225 10.19 -17.13 -13.12
C SER A 225 9.83 -17.58 -11.69
N THR A 226 10.43 -18.71 -11.25
CA THR A 226 10.28 -19.18 -9.86
C THR A 226 10.86 -18.21 -8.82
N ALA A 227 11.75 -17.31 -9.24
CA ALA A 227 12.36 -16.27 -8.42
C ALA A 227 11.56 -14.95 -8.41
N MET A 228 10.63 -14.77 -9.35
CA MET A 228 9.80 -13.56 -9.48
C MET A 228 8.34 -13.98 -9.71
N LYS A 229 7.55 -13.93 -8.64
CA LYS A 229 6.15 -14.38 -8.57
C LYS A 229 5.13 -13.23 -8.70
N SER A 230 5.50 -12.19 -9.40
CA SER A 230 4.66 -11.02 -9.70
C SER A 230 4.77 -10.64 -11.16
N ILE A 231 4.17 -9.52 -11.57
CA ILE A 231 4.17 -8.99 -12.94
C ILE A 231 3.29 -9.82 -13.89
N GLY A 232 3.32 -11.13 -13.78
CA GLY A 232 2.69 -12.07 -14.70
C GLY A 232 3.70 -12.86 -15.54
N SER A 233 3.23 -13.85 -16.28
CA SER A 233 4.06 -14.71 -17.11
C SER A 233 4.46 -14.03 -18.43
N SER A 234 5.70 -14.24 -18.88
CA SER A 234 6.14 -13.85 -20.23
C SER A 234 5.63 -14.81 -21.32
N GLU A 235 5.29 -16.04 -20.94
CA GLU A 235 4.88 -17.11 -21.86
C GLU A 235 3.36 -17.19 -22.04
N ARG A 236 2.58 -16.95 -20.98
CA ARG A 236 1.11 -16.93 -21.05
C ARG A 236 0.65 -15.74 -21.91
N LYS A 237 -0.08 -16.06 -22.99
CA LYS A 237 -0.60 -15.08 -23.95
C LYS A 237 -2.10 -14.92 -23.77
N LEU A 238 -2.60 -13.71 -24.00
CA LEU A 238 -4.01 -13.39 -24.02
C LEU A 238 -4.67 -13.99 -25.26
N HIS A 239 -5.79 -14.67 -25.06
CA HIS A 239 -6.63 -15.21 -26.12
C HIS A 239 -8.09 -14.84 -25.89
N GLU A 240 -8.87 -14.80 -26.97
CA GLU A 240 -10.31 -14.62 -26.87
C GLU A 240 -10.92 -15.68 -25.94
N GLY A 241 -11.71 -15.24 -24.98
CA GLY A 241 -12.28 -16.10 -23.92
C GLY A 241 -11.56 -16.05 -22.59
N ASP A 242 -10.39 -15.41 -22.49
CA ASP A 242 -9.69 -15.24 -21.22
C ASP A 242 -10.35 -14.19 -20.33
N THR A 243 -10.37 -14.46 -19.02
CA THR A 243 -10.49 -13.40 -18.01
C THR A 243 -9.13 -12.76 -17.78
N VAL A 244 -9.11 -11.46 -17.51
CA VAL A 244 -7.89 -10.66 -17.30
C VAL A 244 -8.00 -9.97 -15.96
N LEU A 245 -7.29 -10.47 -14.97
CA LEU A 245 -7.12 -9.78 -13.70
C LEU A 245 -5.97 -8.78 -13.82
N LEU A 246 -6.26 -7.54 -13.52
CA LEU A 246 -5.29 -6.49 -13.28
C LEU A 246 -5.34 -6.10 -11.81
N ASP A 247 -4.26 -6.32 -11.10
CA ASP A 247 -4.04 -5.93 -9.71
C ASP A 247 -2.71 -5.17 -9.67
N ILE A 248 -2.79 -3.91 -10.05
CA ILE A 248 -1.63 -3.06 -10.33
C ILE A 248 -1.76 -1.80 -9.50
N PRO A 249 -0.95 -1.60 -8.47
CA PRO A 249 -1.01 -0.42 -7.63
C PRO A 249 -0.53 0.84 -8.36
N CYS A 250 -0.97 1.99 -7.87
CA CYS A 250 -0.47 3.28 -8.31
C CYS A 250 0.04 4.07 -7.12
N GLY A 251 1.16 4.77 -7.29
CA GLY A 251 1.70 5.66 -6.28
C GLY A 251 2.04 7.02 -6.86
N LEU A 252 1.77 8.08 -6.09
CA LEU A 252 2.16 9.44 -6.42
C LEU A 252 2.70 10.14 -5.16
N ARG A 253 3.83 10.83 -5.28
CA ARG A 253 4.49 11.53 -4.16
C ARG A 253 4.71 10.65 -2.92
N GLY A 254 4.96 9.35 -3.12
CA GLY A 254 5.18 8.38 -2.06
C GLY A 254 3.92 7.69 -1.55
N TYR A 255 2.72 8.17 -1.87
CA TYR A 255 1.44 7.60 -1.40
C TYR A 255 0.80 6.71 -2.44
N HIS A 256 0.42 5.51 -2.01
CA HIS A 256 -0.16 4.48 -2.86
C HIS A 256 -1.69 4.48 -2.80
N THR A 257 -2.29 4.05 -3.87
CA THR A 257 -3.66 3.56 -3.96
C THR A 257 -3.64 2.17 -4.57
N ASP A 258 -4.57 1.32 -4.14
CA ASP A 258 -4.76 -0.01 -4.69
C ASP A 258 -6.07 -0.10 -5.46
N LYS A 259 -6.02 -0.82 -6.57
CA LYS A 259 -7.17 -1.10 -7.42
C LYS A 259 -6.94 -2.35 -8.22
N SER A 260 -7.87 -3.27 -8.15
CA SER A 260 -7.91 -4.38 -9.08
C SER A 260 -9.23 -4.41 -9.85
N ILE A 261 -9.16 -4.97 -11.03
CA ILE A 261 -10.31 -5.15 -11.91
C ILE A 261 -10.14 -6.45 -12.70
N THR A 262 -11.23 -7.16 -12.90
CA THR A 262 -11.26 -8.27 -13.85
C THR A 262 -11.96 -7.81 -15.13
N PHE A 263 -11.29 -7.94 -16.28
CA PHE A 263 -11.89 -7.84 -17.61
C PHE A 263 -12.14 -9.22 -18.18
N TYR A 264 -13.02 -9.29 -19.16
CA TYR A 264 -13.22 -10.44 -20.03
C TYR A 264 -12.83 -10.06 -21.46
N TYR A 265 -11.90 -10.80 -22.07
CA TYR A 265 -11.46 -10.53 -23.44
C TYR A 265 -12.26 -11.34 -24.44
N GLY A 266 -13.22 -10.69 -25.13
CA GLY A 266 -14.14 -11.29 -26.07
C GLY A 266 -15.61 -11.12 -25.65
N GLU A 267 -16.49 -11.93 -26.25
CA GLU A 267 -17.93 -11.95 -25.97
C GLU A 267 -18.25 -12.96 -24.86
N LEU A 268 -18.59 -12.47 -23.67
CA LEU A 268 -18.80 -13.33 -22.50
C LEU A 268 -19.91 -14.37 -22.69
N ASP A 269 -20.94 -14.05 -23.46
CA ASP A 269 -22.07 -14.98 -23.72
C ASP A 269 -21.62 -16.26 -24.44
N LYS A 270 -20.47 -16.26 -25.11
CA LYS A 270 -19.87 -17.43 -25.74
C LYS A 270 -19.13 -18.34 -24.74
N HIS A 271 -18.84 -17.85 -23.52
CA HIS A 271 -18.13 -18.66 -22.53
C HIS A 271 -19.06 -19.70 -21.87
N PRO A 272 -18.64 -20.99 -21.73
CA PRO A 272 -19.51 -22.02 -21.13
C PRO A 272 -19.99 -21.72 -19.72
N GLN A 273 -19.20 -20.98 -18.95
CA GLN A 273 -19.49 -20.58 -17.56
C GLN A 273 -19.91 -19.10 -17.44
N SER A 274 -20.41 -18.47 -18.52
CA SER A 274 -20.78 -17.04 -18.54
C SER A 274 -21.71 -16.63 -17.42
N GLY A 275 -22.69 -17.47 -17.06
CA GLY A 275 -23.61 -17.22 -15.96
C GLY A 275 -22.90 -17.17 -14.60
N VAL A 276 -21.95 -18.08 -14.35
CA VAL A 276 -21.16 -18.08 -13.10
C VAL A 276 -20.23 -16.88 -13.01
N ILE A 277 -19.59 -16.51 -14.12
CA ILE A 277 -18.71 -15.33 -14.18
C ILE A 277 -19.49 -14.05 -13.88
N ARG A 278 -20.68 -13.87 -14.48
CA ARG A 278 -21.56 -12.72 -14.19
C ARG A 278 -21.98 -12.69 -12.74
N ALA A 279 -22.46 -13.81 -12.20
CA ALA A 279 -22.90 -13.90 -10.82
C ALA A 279 -21.77 -13.61 -9.82
N ALA A 280 -20.56 -14.11 -10.06
CA ALA A 280 -19.41 -13.82 -9.22
C ALA A 280 -19.01 -12.34 -9.26
N ARG A 281 -19.02 -11.72 -10.47
CA ARG A 281 -18.76 -10.29 -10.61
C ARG A 281 -19.81 -9.45 -9.87
N GLU A 282 -21.09 -9.74 -10.06
CA GLU A 282 -22.18 -9.06 -9.37
C GLU A 282 -22.06 -9.20 -7.85
N GLN A 283 -21.71 -10.39 -7.37
CA GLN A 283 -21.46 -10.63 -5.94
C GLN A 283 -20.32 -9.78 -5.41
N CYS A 284 -19.17 -9.72 -6.11
CA CYS A 284 -18.03 -8.89 -5.68
C CYS A 284 -18.41 -7.40 -5.64
N ILE A 285 -19.09 -6.89 -6.64
CA ILE A 285 -19.59 -5.49 -6.66
C ILE A 285 -20.54 -5.22 -5.48
N ALA A 286 -21.47 -6.15 -5.20
CA ALA A 286 -22.40 -6.00 -4.09
C ALA A 286 -21.67 -6.00 -2.73
N LEU A 287 -20.70 -6.90 -2.54
CA LEU A 287 -19.90 -6.99 -1.32
C LEU A 287 -19.01 -5.76 -1.12
N GLU A 288 -18.41 -5.24 -2.17
CA GLU A 288 -17.63 -4.00 -2.09
C GLU A 288 -18.49 -2.80 -1.72
N ASN A 289 -19.64 -2.62 -2.39
CA ASN A 289 -20.58 -1.53 -2.09
C ASN A 289 -21.12 -1.61 -0.66
N GLU A 290 -21.46 -2.81 -0.18
CA GLU A 290 -21.87 -3.01 1.22
C GLU A 290 -20.74 -2.68 2.18
N THR A 291 -19.51 -3.14 1.88
CA THR A 291 -18.32 -2.81 2.69
C THR A 291 -18.15 -1.29 2.75
N ALA A 292 -18.14 -0.60 1.62
CA ALA A 292 -17.99 0.85 1.55
C ALA A 292 -19.08 1.59 2.38
N SER A 293 -20.31 1.06 2.42
CA SER A 293 -21.40 1.62 3.23
C SER A 293 -21.16 1.50 4.73
N LEU A 294 -20.46 0.44 5.16
CA LEU A 294 -20.10 0.14 6.54
C LEU A 294 -18.81 0.83 7.00
N LEU A 295 -17.95 1.25 6.08
CA LEU A 295 -16.73 1.97 6.36
C LEU A 295 -17.05 3.41 6.83
N ARG A 296 -17.06 3.60 8.15
CA ARG A 296 -17.37 4.89 8.81
C ARG A 296 -16.46 5.09 10.00
N ALA A 297 -16.23 6.32 10.39
CA ALA A 297 -15.60 6.61 11.68
C ALA A 297 -16.40 5.97 12.82
N GLY A 298 -15.71 5.24 13.70
CA GLY A 298 -16.30 4.46 14.79
C GLY A 298 -16.67 3.01 14.45
N SER A 299 -16.69 2.59 13.20
CA SER A 299 -16.92 1.19 12.82
C SER A 299 -15.72 0.31 13.18
N VAL A 300 -15.97 -0.96 13.50
CA VAL A 300 -14.93 -1.92 13.90
C VAL A 300 -14.58 -2.83 12.72
N PRO A 301 -13.32 -2.89 12.27
CA PRO A 301 -12.89 -3.69 11.11
C PRO A 301 -13.30 -5.16 11.18
N ALA A 302 -13.14 -5.80 12.35
CA ALA A 302 -13.51 -7.21 12.54
C ALA A 302 -15.02 -7.45 12.38
N GLU A 303 -15.86 -6.51 12.82
CA GLU A 303 -17.32 -6.61 12.68
C GLU A 303 -17.76 -6.43 11.21
N ILE A 304 -17.12 -5.50 10.49
CA ILE A 304 -17.34 -5.34 9.05
C ILE A 304 -16.98 -6.64 8.33
N TYR A 305 -15.80 -7.19 8.60
CA TYR A 305 -15.34 -8.43 8.01
C TYR A 305 -16.33 -9.60 8.24
N GLU A 306 -16.78 -9.81 9.48
CA GLU A 306 -17.74 -10.87 9.80
C GLU A 306 -19.10 -10.65 9.12
N LYS A 307 -19.58 -9.41 9.08
CA LYS A 307 -20.81 -9.04 8.37
C LYS A 307 -20.72 -9.39 6.89
N ILE A 308 -19.64 -8.98 6.21
CA ILE A 308 -19.45 -9.25 4.78
C ILE A 308 -19.33 -10.75 4.50
N LEU A 309 -18.59 -11.50 5.32
CA LEU A 309 -18.53 -12.96 5.19
C LEU A 309 -19.91 -13.62 5.27
N SER A 310 -20.81 -13.08 6.08
CA SER A 310 -22.19 -13.61 6.20
C SER A 310 -23.02 -13.39 4.95
N LEU A 311 -22.67 -12.42 4.10
CA LEU A 311 -23.37 -12.05 2.86
C LEU A 311 -22.83 -12.78 1.62
N VAL A 312 -21.70 -13.50 1.76
CA VAL A 312 -21.16 -14.30 0.65
C VAL A 312 -22.11 -15.44 0.31
N ASP A 313 -22.54 -15.51 -0.95
CA ASP A 313 -23.38 -16.59 -1.45
C ASP A 313 -22.73 -17.95 -1.16
N PRO A 314 -23.49 -18.92 -0.63
CA PRO A 314 -22.97 -20.27 -0.39
C PRO A 314 -22.25 -20.91 -1.58
N ALA A 315 -22.66 -20.60 -2.81
CA ALA A 315 -22.03 -21.09 -4.04
C ALA A 315 -20.60 -20.58 -4.23
N PHE A 316 -20.23 -19.44 -3.64
CA PHE A 316 -18.93 -18.81 -3.79
C PHE A 316 -18.02 -18.88 -2.55
N ARG A 317 -18.53 -19.43 -1.43
CA ARG A 317 -17.80 -19.44 -0.15
C ARG A 317 -16.43 -20.10 -0.22
N GLU A 318 -16.32 -21.20 -0.95
CA GLU A 318 -15.06 -21.94 -1.07
C GLU A 318 -13.99 -21.14 -1.84
N GLY A 319 -14.41 -20.41 -2.88
CA GLY A 319 -13.53 -19.59 -3.71
C GLY A 319 -13.32 -18.16 -3.19
N PHE A 320 -14.08 -17.75 -2.15
CA PHE A 320 -14.02 -16.39 -1.67
C PHE A 320 -12.63 -16.02 -1.13
N MET A 321 -12.12 -14.87 -1.56
CA MET A 321 -10.77 -14.36 -1.26
C MET A 321 -9.63 -15.32 -1.59
N ASN A 322 -9.85 -16.32 -2.46
CA ASN A 322 -8.86 -17.33 -2.84
C ASN A 322 -8.13 -17.95 -1.62
N GLY A 323 -8.86 -18.11 -0.49
CA GLY A 323 -8.35 -18.67 0.77
C GLY A 323 -7.72 -17.65 1.74
N CYS A 324 -7.56 -16.39 1.39
CA CYS A 324 -7.13 -15.34 2.30
C CYS A 324 -8.19 -15.03 3.37
N LYS A 325 -7.75 -14.55 4.54
CA LYS A 325 -8.60 -14.34 5.71
C LYS A 325 -8.76 -12.88 6.08
N PHE A 326 -8.81 -12.04 5.10
CA PHE A 326 -9.08 -10.61 5.21
C PHE A 326 -9.92 -10.16 4.00
N LEU A 327 -10.47 -8.95 4.03
CA LEU A 327 -11.28 -8.36 2.97
C LEU A 327 -10.64 -7.10 2.37
N GLY A 328 -9.65 -6.56 3.05
CA GLY A 328 -8.98 -5.33 2.69
C GLY A 328 -8.04 -4.87 3.78
N HIS A 329 -7.25 -3.88 3.51
CA HIS A 329 -6.19 -3.38 4.39
C HIS A 329 -6.04 -1.87 4.29
N SER A 330 -5.48 -1.23 5.34
CA SER A 330 -5.08 0.17 5.24
C SER A 330 -3.93 0.33 4.25
N ILE A 331 -3.84 1.49 3.63
CA ILE A 331 -2.88 1.81 2.58
C ILE A 331 -2.40 3.26 2.74
N GLY A 332 -1.18 3.55 2.30
CA GLY A 332 -0.62 4.89 2.38
C GLY A 332 0.78 4.97 1.78
N LEU A 333 1.80 5.16 2.61
CA LEU A 333 3.20 5.12 2.16
C LEU A 333 3.66 3.70 1.78
N THR A 334 2.97 2.68 2.31
CA THR A 334 3.10 1.28 1.90
C THR A 334 1.74 0.71 1.50
N MET A 335 1.76 -0.38 0.75
CA MET A 335 0.56 -1.05 0.27
C MET A 335 -0.25 -1.66 1.42
N ASP A 336 0.44 -2.31 2.36
CA ASP A 336 -0.15 -3.08 3.45
C ASP A 336 0.09 -2.38 4.80
N GLU A 337 -0.79 -1.47 5.15
CA GLU A 337 -0.79 -0.82 6.47
C GLU A 337 -1.86 -1.41 7.39
N THR A 338 -1.90 -0.99 8.63
CA THR A 338 -2.97 -1.32 9.58
C THR A 338 -3.92 -0.13 9.75
N PRO A 339 -5.21 -0.37 10.03
CA PRO A 339 -5.87 -1.66 10.30
C PRO A 339 -6.14 -2.51 9.05
N VAL A 340 -6.46 -3.79 9.28
CA VAL A 340 -6.90 -4.74 8.26
C VAL A 340 -8.37 -5.11 8.52
N LEU A 341 -9.17 -5.25 7.48
CA LEU A 341 -10.54 -5.77 7.57
C LEU A 341 -10.50 -7.30 7.75
N ALA A 342 -10.21 -7.73 8.98
CA ALA A 342 -10.02 -9.13 9.37
C ALA A 342 -10.33 -9.34 10.84
N LYS A 343 -10.39 -10.61 11.26
CA LYS A 343 -10.50 -10.96 12.68
C LYS A 343 -9.31 -10.41 13.47
N GLY A 344 -9.59 -9.92 14.69
CA GLY A 344 -8.57 -9.41 15.61
C GLY A 344 -8.32 -7.90 15.53
N PHE A 345 -8.84 -7.21 14.52
CA PHE A 345 -8.77 -5.75 14.43
C PHE A 345 -10.01 -5.12 15.06
N SER A 346 -9.95 -4.85 16.37
CA SER A 346 -11.07 -4.38 17.20
C SER A 346 -11.05 -2.87 17.48
N ALA A 347 -9.95 -2.17 17.16
CA ALA A 347 -9.92 -0.71 17.30
C ALA A 347 -10.84 -0.07 16.26
N PRO A 348 -11.69 0.91 16.65
CA PRO A 348 -12.56 1.59 15.71
C PRO A 348 -11.79 2.33 14.62
N LEU A 349 -12.37 2.40 13.42
CA LEU A 349 -11.87 3.24 12.33
C LEU A 349 -12.01 4.72 12.69
N GLU A 350 -11.08 5.51 12.20
CA GLU A 350 -11.08 6.97 12.40
C GLU A 350 -11.19 7.69 11.05
N SER A 351 -11.75 8.90 11.08
CA SER A 351 -11.75 9.79 9.92
C SER A 351 -10.31 10.08 9.46
N GLY A 352 -10.07 10.08 8.17
CA GLY A 352 -8.74 10.21 7.57
C GLY A 352 -8.00 8.89 7.39
N MET A 353 -8.52 7.76 7.88
CA MET A 353 -7.99 6.45 7.50
C MET A 353 -8.34 6.14 6.04
N THR A 354 -7.48 5.37 5.38
CA THR A 354 -7.70 4.90 4.00
C THR A 354 -7.54 3.39 3.94
N LEU A 355 -8.47 2.72 3.26
CA LEU A 355 -8.49 1.27 3.13
C LEU A 355 -8.71 0.86 1.68
N ALA A 356 -7.95 -0.13 1.22
CA ALA A 356 -8.27 -0.92 0.04
C ALA A 356 -9.30 -1.98 0.43
N VAL A 357 -10.30 -2.21 -0.41
CA VAL A 357 -11.38 -3.19 -0.24
C VAL A 357 -11.45 -4.03 -1.50
N GLU A 358 -11.24 -5.36 -1.37
CA GLU A 358 -10.85 -6.21 -2.49
C GLU A 358 -11.60 -7.55 -2.59
N PRO A 359 -12.95 -7.60 -2.57
CA PRO A 359 -13.66 -8.86 -2.69
C PRO A 359 -13.35 -9.55 -4.02
N LYS A 360 -12.88 -10.79 -3.94
CA LYS A 360 -12.49 -11.61 -5.08
C LYS A 360 -13.01 -13.03 -4.90
N ILE A 361 -13.38 -13.70 -5.99
CA ILE A 361 -13.92 -15.06 -6.03
C ILE A 361 -13.13 -15.89 -7.02
N ALA A 362 -12.49 -16.94 -6.53
CA ALA A 362 -11.79 -17.93 -7.35
C ALA A 362 -12.79 -18.91 -7.98
N ILE A 363 -12.75 -19.05 -9.30
CA ILE A 363 -13.60 -19.96 -10.08
C ILE A 363 -12.71 -20.93 -10.84
N PRO A 364 -12.72 -22.23 -10.49
CA PRO A 364 -11.97 -23.25 -11.23
C PRO A 364 -12.32 -23.26 -12.73
N GLY A 365 -11.30 -23.31 -13.58
CA GLY A 365 -11.45 -23.26 -15.04
C GLY A 365 -11.72 -21.87 -15.62
N VAL A 366 -11.79 -20.84 -14.79
CA VAL A 366 -12.03 -19.45 -15.22
C VAL A 366 -10.92 -18.52 -14.75
N GLY A 367 -10.66 -18.50 -13.44
CA GLY A 367 -9.74 -17.58 -12.81
C GLY A 367 -10.34 -16.81 -11.65
N LEU A 368 -9.67 -15.75 -11.23
CA LEU A 368 -10.09 -14.88 -10.13
C LEU A 368 -10.96 -13.74 -10.68
N ILE A 369 -12.20 -13.69 -10.22
CA ILE A 369 -13.14 -12.62 -10.55
C ILE A 369 -13.26 -11.70 -9.35
N GLY A 370 -13.08 -10.40 -9.55
CA GLY A 370 -13.20 -9.47 -8.44
C GLY A 370 -12.96 -8.04 -8.85
N CYS A 371 -12.95 -7.23 -7.83
CA CYS A 371 -12.72 -5.79 -7.91
C CYS A 371 -12.06 -5.29 -6.63
N GLU A 372 -11.46 -4.13 -6.72
CA GLU A 372 -10.83 -3.46 -5.60
C GLU A 372 -10.81 -1.97 -5.81
N ASN A 373 -11.07 -1.24 -4.76
CA ASN A 373 -10.88 0.20 -4.72
C ASN A 373 -10.34 0.65 -3.36
N THR A 374 -9.61 1.77 -3.39
CA THR A 374 -9.16 2.48 -2.20
C THR A 374 -10.22 3.48 -1.75
N TYR A 375 -10.55 3.44 -0.47
CA TYR A 375 -11.56 4.28 0.18
C TYR A 375 -10.95 5.18 1.26
N GLU A 376 -11.42 6.40 1.37
CA GLU A 376 -11.14 7.34 2.45
C GLU A 376 -12.30 7.31 3.45
N ILE A 377 -12.01 7.11 4.73
CA ILE A 377 -12.97 7.25 5.82
C ILE A 377 -13.22 8.73 6.08
N THR A 378 -14.44 9.19 5.85
CA THR A 378 -14.83 10.58 6.05
C THR A 378 -15.28 10.84 7.49
N ALA A 379 -15.30 12.12 7.92
CA ALA A 379 -15.80 12.49 9.23
C ALA A 379 -17.30 12.22 9.38
N ASP A 380 -18.05 12.47 8.30
CA ASP A 380 -19.49 12.33 8.26
C ASP A 380 -19.92 11.46 7.06
N GLY A 381 -20.68 10.41 7.32
CA GLY A 381 -21.20 9.55 6.26
C GLY A 381 -20.34 8.33 5.91
N PRO A 382 -20.64 7.67 4.80
CA PRO A 382 -19.89 6.51 4.31
C PRO A 382 -18.55 6.92 3.70
N ALA A 383 -17.63 5.95 3.59
CA ALA A 383 -16.34 6.17 2.95
C ALA A 383 -16.50 6.61 1.48
N GLN A 384 -15.51 7.37 1.01
CA GLN A 384 -15.46 7.84 -0.37
C GLN A 384 -14.37 7.10 -1.15
N SER A 385 -14.71 6.57 -2.33
CA SER A 385 -13.72 5.93 -3.18
C SER A 385 -12.77 6.97 -3.78
N LEU A 386 -11.48 6.67 -3.72
CA LEU A 386 -10.41 7.43 -4.35
C LEU A 386 -10.11 6.95 -5.77
N THR A 387 -10.43 5.68 -6.08
CA THR A 387 -10.02 5.00 -7.33
C THR A 387 -11.20 4.66 -8.25
N GLY A 388 -12.39 5.16 -7.97
CA GLY A 388 -13.56 4.94 -8.81
C GLY A 388 -14.54 3.92 -8.25
N ALA A 389 -15.22 3.20 -9.12
CA ALA A 389 -16.21 2.19 -8.78
C ALA A 389 -15.90 0.87 -9.50
N CYS A 390 -16.59 -0.20 -9.11
CA CYS A 390 -16.44 -1.53 -9.75
C CYS A 390 -17.43 -1.81 -10.89
N ASP A 391 -18.30 -0.88 -11.21
CA ASP A 391 -19.29 -0.96 -12.30
C ASP A 391 -18.72 -0.59 -13.69
N THR A 392 -17.39 -0.66 -13.85
CA THR A 392 -16.66 -0.31 -15.06
C THR A 392 -16.86 -1.34 -16.19
N LEU A 393 -16.38 -1.00 -17.39
CA LEU A 393 -16.35 -1.88 -18.55
C LEU A 393 -15.77 -3.25 -18.18
N PHE A 394 -16.54 -4.31 -18.47
CA PHE A 394 -16.10 -5.68 -18.18
C PHE A 394 -15.65 -6.41 -19.43
N GLU A 395 -16.43 -6.35 -20.53
CA GLU A 395 -16.11 -7.00 -21.77
C GLU A 395 -15.23 -6.10 -22.64
N VAL A 396 -14.12 -6.62 -23.15
CA VAL A 396 -13.24 -5.94 -24.10
C VAL A 396 -13.20 -6.80 -25.36
N LEU A 397 -13.78 -6.26 -26.42
CA LEU A 397 -13.85 -6.96 -27.71
C LEU A 397 -12.50 -6.88 -28.44
N ASN A 398 -12.15 -7.97 -29.12
CA ASN A 398 -11.01 -8.01 -30.02
C ASN A 398 -11.21 -6.98 -31.16
N GLN A 399 -10.31 -6.00 -31.27
CA GLN A 399 -10.37 -4.94 -32.29
C GLN A 399 -9.59 -5.34 -33.53
#